data_3104dfa3de3b65b050a70d0d520a3299
#
_entry.id   3104dfa3de3b65b050a70d0d520a3299
#
_cell.length_a   1.000
_cell.length_b   1.000
_cell.length_c   1.000
_cell.angle_alpha   90.00
_cell.angle_beta   90.00
_cell.angle_gamma   90.00
#
_symmetry.space_group_name_H-M   'P 1'
#
loop_
_entity.id
_entity.type
_entity.pdbx_description
1 polymer ?
#
loop_
_entity_poly.entity_id
_entity_poly.type
_entity_poly.pdbx_seq_one_letter_code
_entity_poly.pdbx_strand_id
1 'polypeptide(L)' 'MKNVTKLTSVNVLEDVYNKFKVKAVNSEINLQKLVNRSLDLYNNDQTYRDKINNHDNLTTTGTKF' A
#
# COMPACT_ATOMS: atom_id res chain seq x y z
N MET A 1 -5.43 13.35 21.03
CA MET A 1 -5.40 11.88 21.09
C MET A 1 -3.99 11.36 20.78
N LYS A 2 -3.54 10.41 21.56
CA LYS A 2 -2.22 9.85 21.37
C LYS A 2 -2.29 8.67 20.41
N ASN A 3 -1.41 8.71 19.40
CA ASN A 3 -1.34 7.61 18.43
C ASN A 3 -0.34 6.57 18.92
N VAL A 4 -0.81 5.34 19.05
CA VAL A 4 0.05 4.22 19.41
C VAL A 4 0.34 3.44 18.14
N THR A 5 1.62 3.26 17.84
CA THR A 5 2.03 2.57 16.62
C THR A 5 2.53 1.17 16.94
N LYS A 6 2.47 0.31 15.93
CA LYS A 6 2.99 -1.04 16.02
C LYS A 6 3.96 -1.24 14.86
N LEU A 7 5.17 -1.69 15.17
CA LEU A 7 6.13 -2.01 14.13
C LEU A 7 5.76 -3.35 13.52
N THR A 8 5.56 -3.35 12.21
CA THR A 8 5.29 -4.56 11.46
C THR A 8 6.28 -4.66 10.30
N SER A 9 6.44 -5.85 9.77
CA SER A 9 7.29 -6.04 8.60
C SER A 9 6.54 -6.81 7.53
N VAL A 10 6.74 -6.41 6.29
CA VAL A 10 6.14 -7.06 5.13
C VAL A 10 7.19 -7.16 4.03
N ASN A 11 7.05 -8.18 3.20
CA ASN A 11 7.88 -8.31 2.02
C ASN A 11 7.18 -7.62 0.86
N VAL A 12 7.87 -6.70 0.22
CA VAL A 12 7.33 -5.98 -0.93
C VAL A 12 8.09 -6.40 -2.17
N LEU A 13 7.37 -6.70 -3.24
CA LEU A 13 8.02 -7.01 -4.51
C LEU A 13 8.92 -5.85 -4.92
N GLU A 14 10.16 -6.17 -5.30
CA GLU A 14 11.14 -5.14 -5.61
C GLU A 14 10.69 -4.21 -6.73
N ASP A 15 10.15 -4.77 -7.81
CA ASP A 15 9.68 -3.93 -8.92
C ASP A 15 8.55 -3.00 -8.51
N VAL A 16 7.62 -3.49 -7.71
CA VAL A 16 6.51 -2.69 -7.22
C VAL A 16 7.03 -1.57 -6.33
N TYR A 17 7.96 -1.91 -5.45
CA TYR A 17 8.54 -0.93 -4.53
C TYR A 17 9.29 0.16 -5.29
N ASN A 18 10.12 -0.23 -6.26
CA ASN A 18 10.91 0.73 -7.02
C ASN A 18 10.02 1.68 -7.82
N LYS A 19 8.95 1.19 -8.41
CA LYS A 19 8.02 2.03 -9.14
C LYS A 19 7.28 2.97 -8.20
N PHE A 20 6.95 2.51 -7.00
CA PHE A 20 6.36 3.39 -6.00
C PHE A 20 7.30 4.52 -5.65
N LYS A 21 8.58 4.22 -5.43
CA LYS A 21 9.57 5.23 -5.07
C LYS A 21 9.66 6.31 -6.14
N VAL A 22 9.65 5.91 -7.41
CA VAL A 22 9.71 6.87 -8.52
C VAL A 22 8.49 7.79 -8.51
N LYS A 23 7.31 7.21 -8.30
CA LYS A 23 6.08 8.01 -8.30
C LYS A 23 5.96 8.90 -7.08
N ALA A 24 6.58 8.53 -5.98
CA ALA A 24 6.49 9.27 -4.73
C ALA A 24 7.54 10.37 -4.60
N VAL A 25 8.51 10.45 -5.51
CA VAL A 25 9.68 11.30 -5.34
C VAL A 25 9.34 12.78 -5.19
N ASN A 26 8.29 13.26 -5.88
CA ASN A 26 7.89 14.66 -5.81
C ASN A 26 6.59 14.87 -5.01
N SER A 27 6.24 13.92 -4.18
CA SER A 27 5.04 14.03 -3.37
C SER A 27 5.41 13.86 -1.89
N GLU A 28 4.45 14.13 -1.01
CA GLU A 28 4.68 13.97 0.41
C GLU A 28 4.38 12.55 0.89
N ILE A 29 4.02 11.66 -0.02
CA ILE A 29 3.71 10.29 0.34
C ILE A 29 5.00 9.49 0.58
N ASN A 30 5.01 8.65 1.59
CA ASN A 30 6.07 7.68 1.80
C ASN A 30 5.42 6.34 2.11
N LEU A 31 6.24 5.31 2.29
CA LEU A 31 5.70 3.97 2.48
C LEU A 31 4.82 3.90 3.74
N GLN A 32 5.26 4.52 4.83
CA GLN A 32 4.50 4.50 6.07
C GLN A 32 3.14 5.17 5.89
N LYS A 33 3.11 6.33 5.25
CA LYS A 33 1.84 7.03 4.98
C LYS A 33 0.94 6.20 4.08
N LEU A 34 1.52 5.62 3.03
CA LEU A 34 0.73 4.80 2.11
C LEU A 34 0.12 3.61 2.83
N VAL A 35 0.90 2.92 3.65
CA VAL A 35 0.41 1.77 4.39
C VAL A 35 -0.71 2.16 5.34
N ASN A 36 -0.50 3.20 6.15
CA ASN A 36 -1.52 3.61 7.11
C ASN A 36 -2.79 4.08 6.43
N ARG A 37 -2.66 4.87 5.36
CA ARG A 37 -3.84 5.34 4.62
C ARG A 37 -4.57 4.21 3.93
N SER A 38 -3.82 3.25 3.38
CA SER A 38 -4.43 2.09 2.73
C SER A 38 -5.17 1.21 3.71
N LEU A 39 -4.59 0.98 4.88
CA LEU A 39 -5.26 0.20 5.92
C LEU A 39 -6.52 0.90 6.41
N ASP A 40 -6.45 2.21 6.59
CA ASP A 40 -7.61 2.98 7.01
C ASP A 40 -8.74 2.89 5.98
N LEU A 41 -8.39 3.07 4.71
CA LEU A 41 -9.38 2.96 3.63
C LEU A 41 -9.96 1.55 3.54
N TYR A 42 -9.13 0.53 3.69
CA TYR A 42 -9.60 -0.85 3.66
C TYR A 42 -10.63 -1.09 4.77
N ASN A 43 -10.39 -0.50 5.93
CA ASN A 43 -11.30 -0.68 7.06
C ASN A 43 -12.63 0.03 6.87
N ASN A 44 -12.62 1.21 6.23
CA ASN A 44 -13.77 2.11 6.26
C ASN A 44 -14.43 2.36 4.90
N ASP A 45 -13.83 1.89 3.80
CA ASP A 45 -14.34 2.16 2.45
C ASP A 45 -14.56 0.84 1.74
N GLN A 46 -15.84 0.47 1.58
CA GLN A 46 -16.21 -0.79 0.94
C GLN A 46 -15.70 -0.87 -0.50
N THR A 47 -15.78 0.25 -1.23
CA THR A 47 -15.34 0.28 -2.62
C THR A 47 -13.83 0.04 -2.72
N TYR A 48 -13.05 0.66 -1.84
CA TYR A 48 -11.62 0.47 -1.81
C TYR A 48 -11.27 -0.96 -1.44
N ARG A 49 -11.96 -1.51 -0.44
CA ARG A 49 -11.73 -2.90 0.00
C ARG A 49 -11.99 -3.87 -1.14
N ASP A 50 -13.08 -3.66 -1.89
CA ASP A 50 -13.39 -4.52 -3.02
C ASP A 50 -12.32 -4.43 -4.10
N LYS A 51 -11.81 -3.23 -4.36
CA LYS A 51 -10.73 -3.04 -5.33
C LYS A 51 -9.50 -3.80 -4.92
N ILE A 52 -9.10 -3.71 -3.66
CA ILE A 52 -7.90 -4.38 -3.16
C ILE A 52 -8.09 -5.90 -3.21
N ASN A 53 -9.25 -6.39 -2.76
CA ASN A 53 -9.50 -7.82 -2.75
C ASN A 53 -9.49 -8.43 -4.15
N ASN A 54 -9.90 -7.66 -5.15
CA ASN A 54 -9.96 -8.13 -6.54
C ASN A 54 -8.70 -7.81 -7.34
N HIS A 55 -7.76 -7.09 -6.74
CA HIS A 55 -6.51 -6.72 -7.40
C HIS A 55 -5.45 -7.77 -7.07
N ASP A 56 -5.63 -8.97 -7.60
CA ASP A 56 -4.79 -10.11 -7.25
C ASP A 56 -3.74 -10.44 -8.30
N ASN A 57 -3.77 -9.77 -9.44
CA ASN A 57 -2.79 -9.98 -10.51
C ASN A 57 -2.07 -8.66 -10.76
N LEU A 58 -0.90 -8.52 -10.17
CA LEU A 58 -0.17 -7.26 -10.18
C LEU A 58 0.34 -6.93 -11.58
N THR A 59 0.02 -5.72 -12.04
CA THR A 59 0.36 -5.31 -13.41
C THR A 59 1.85 -5.31 -13.67
N THR A 60 2.67 -5.00 -12.67
CA THR A 60 4.12 -4.92 -12.83
C THR A 60 4.75 -6.28 -13.02
N THR A 61 4.32 -7.28 -12.29
CA THR A 61 4.98 -8.58 -12.25
C THR A 61 4.07 -9.73 -12.71
N GLY A 62 2.76 -9.50 -12.77
CA GLY A 62 1.81 -10.54 -13.11
C GLY A 62 1.65 -11.61 -12.04
N THR A 63 2.04 -11.33 -10.81
CA THR A 63 1.95 -12.30 -9.72
C THR A 63 0.77 -11.98 -8.82
N LYS A 64 0.38 -12.95 -8.01
CA LYS A 64 -0.67 -12.78 -7.01
C LYS A 64 -0.09 -12.48 -5.63
N PHE A 65 1.05 -11.86 -5.63
CA PHE A 65 1.72 -11.54 -4.38
C PHE A 65 0.93 -10.53 -3.55
#